data_a837aaf440dcedab8f6ff123c7f425af
#
_entry.id   a837aaf440dcedab8f6ff123c7f425af
#
_cell.length_a   1.000
_cell.length_b   1.000
_cell.length_c   1.000
_cell.angle_alpha   90.00
_cell.angle_beta   90.00
_cell.angle_gamma   90.00
#
_symmetry.space_group_name_H-M   'P 1'
#
loop_
_entity.id
_entity.type
_entity.pdbx_description
1 polymer ?
#
loop_
_entity_poly.entity_id
_entity_poly.type
_entity_poly.pdbx_seq_one_letter_code
_entity_poly.pdbx_strand_id
1 'polypeptide(L)'
;FNVRSKPNPNDLAYTSLPLAPHTDNPYRNPVPCIQMLHCIENEVSGGLSTLVDGFTVTEKLKNDYPNYYKILTEIKVKFQFIDNSVVLEDWAEMIQLDENGDFKQVRFSPRLDFVPLMDRDKLDLYYAARKKISELYNSDKFRIEFKLLPGDLLMMDNHRLLHGRTTFDTNEGKRFLQGCYIDYDSTEGKLKHLKRKFNF
;
A
#
# COMPACT_ATOMS: atom_id res chain seq x y z
N PHE A 1 -10.02 -12.58 -2.36
CA PHE A 1 -8.78 -13.34 -2.64
C PHE A 1 -8.27 -14.05 -1.39
N ASN A 2 -7.49 -15.11 -1.55
CA ASN A 2 -6.96 -15.91 -0.45
C ASN A 2 -5.47 -15.60 -0.26
N VAL A 3 -5.06 -15.25 0.96
CA VAL A 3 -3.66 -14.99 1.34
C VAL A 3 -3.18 -16.16 2.20
N ARG A 4 -2.48 -17.09 1.57
CA ARG A 4 -1.85 -18.26 2.21
C ARG A 4 -0.66 -18.70 1.38
N SER A 5 0.34 -19.32 2.00
CA SER A 5 1.46 -19.92 1.29
C SER A 5 0.98 -21.01 0.34
N LYS A 6 1.53 -21.05 -0.87
CA LYS A 6 1.21 -22.05 -1.89
C LYS A 6 2.46 -22.46 -2.67
N PRO A 7 2.50 -23.66 -3.24
CA PRO A 7 3.57 -24.05 -4.18
C PRO A 7 3.58 -23.13 -5.40
N ASN A 8 4.79 -22.80 -5.91
CA ASN A 8 5.00 -21.96 -7.09
C ASN A 8 4.22 -20.63 -7.05
N PRO A 9 4.46 -19.78 -6.04
CA PRO A 9 3.73 -18.54 -5.87
C PRO A 9 4.09 -17.56 -6.98
N ASN A 10 3.09 -16.90 -7.54
CA ASN A 10 3.24 -15.80 -8.50
C ASN A 10 3.32 -14.41 -7.85
N ASP A 11 3.16 -14.33 -6.54
CA ASP A 11 3.28 -13.13 -5.74
C ASP A 11 3.86 -13.43 -4.35
N LEU A 12 4.57 -12.46 -3.74
CA LEU A 12 5.13 -12.59 -2.39
C LEU A 12 4.05 -12.74 -1.32
N ALA A 13 2.83 -12.26 -1.56
CA ALA A 13 1.69 -12.47 -0.65
C ALA A 13 1.41 -13.95 -0.39
N TYR A 14 1.78 -14.84 -1.34
CA TYR A 14 1.60 -16.29 -1.26
C TYR A 14 2.85 -17.06 -0.79
N THR A 15 3.79 -16.34 -0.18
CA THR A 15 5.01 -16.91 0.41
C THR A 15 5.02 -16.71 1.92
N SER A 16 6.03 -17.27 2.61
CA SER A 16 6.32 -16.99 4.03
C SER A 16 7.31 -15.83 4.22
N LEU A 17 7.83 -15.26 3.13
CA LEU A 17 8.78 -14.15 3.19
C LEU A 17 8.13 -12.87 3.74
N PRO A 18 8.94 -11.96 4.32
CA PRO A 18 8.42 -10.68 4.78
C PRO A 18 7.94 -9.83 3.61
N LEU A 19 6.91 -9.05 3.84
CA LEU A 19 6.42 -8.02 2.93
C LEU A 19 6.74 -6.66 3.51
N ALA A 20 7.60 -5.89 2.85
CA ALA A 20 7.86 -4.51 3.21
C ALA A 20 6.57 -3.67 3.06
N PRO A 21 6.44 -2.55 3.80
CA PRO A 21 5.30 -1.65 3.68
C PRO A 21 5.04 -1.24 2.23
N HIS A 22 3.80 -1.41 1.78
CA HIS A 22 3.34 -1.10 0.42
C HIS A 22 1.85 -0.79 0.40
N THR A 23 1.40 -0.13 -0.67
CA THR A 23 -0.02 -0.02 -1.02
C THR A 23 -0.35 -1.07 -2.08
N ASP A 24 -1.54 -1.62 -2.03
CA ASP A 24 -1.96 -2.65 -2.98
C ASP A 24 -2.41 -2.07 -4.31
N ASN A 25 -2.08 -2.80 -5.38
CA ASN A 25 -2.53 -2.55 -6.75
C ASN A 25 -2.28 -1.11 -7.26
N PRO A 26 -1.08 -0.52 -7.07
CA PRO A 26 -0.82 0.86 -7.48
C PRO A 26 -0.87 1.06 -9.01
N TYR A 27 -0.90 -0.03 -9.75
CA TYR A 27 -1.00 -0.08 -11.22
C TYR A 27 -2.44 -0.07 -11.76
N ARG A 28 -3.45 0.02 -10.88
CA ARG A 28 -4.87 0.11 -11.27
C ARG A 28 -5.34 1.56 -11.33
N ASN A 29 -6.34 1.80 -12.17
CA ASN A 29 -7.03 3.09 -12.22
C ASN A 29 -8.55 2.85 -12.32
N PRO A 30 -9.33 3.15 -11.26
CA PRO A 30 -8.86 3.63 -9.95
C PRO A 30 -8.11 2.55 -9.14
N VAL A 31 -7.23 3.00 -8.24
CA VAL A 31 -6.64 2.13 -7.23
C VAL A 31 -7.72 1.71 -6.24
N PRO A 32 -7.82 0.42 -5.85
CA PRO A 32 -8.76 -0.01 -4.83
C PRO A 32 -8.54 0.76 -3.51
N CYS A 33 -9.64 1.18 -2.87
CA CYS A 33 -9.52 2.06 -1.72
C CYS A 33 -9.56 1.34 -0.37
N ILE A 34 -10.69 0.76 -0.01
CA ILE A 34 -10.82 0.06 1.27
C ILE A 34 -10.39 -1.39 1.06
N GLN A 35 -9.37 -1.79 1.79
CA GLN A 35 -8.91 -3.17 1.84
C GLN A 35 -9.36 -3.81 3.14
N MET A 36 -9.83 -5.03 3.05
CA MET A 36 -10.21 -5.88 4.18
C MET A 36 -9.36 -7.14 4.17
N LEU A 37 -8.86 -7.54 5.34
CA LEU A 37 -8.15 -8.80 5.57
C LEU A 37 -8.78 -9.49 6.77
N HIS A 38 -9.50 -10.58 6.52
CA HIS A 38 -10.11 -11.43 7.55
C HIS A 38 -9.18 -12.60 7.85
N CYS A 39 -8.84 -12.77 9.11
CA CYS A 39 -8.02 -13.89 9.57
C CYS A 39 -8.89 -15.14 9.78
N ILE A 40 -8.63 -16.17 9.00
CA ILE A 40 -9.32 -17.47 9.12
C ILE A 40 -8.52 -18.39 10.05
N GLU A 41 -7.21 -18.51 9.82
CA GLU A 41 -6.30 -19.34 10.60
C GLU A 41 -4.96 -18.57 10.80
N ASN A 42 -4.39 -18.59 11.99
CA ASN A 42 -3.07 -18.02 12.25
C ASN A 42 -2.39 -18.69 13.44
N GLU A 43 -1.78 -19.84 13.18
CA GLU A 43 -1.13 -20.68 14.18
C GLU A 43 0.36 -20.35 14.35
N VAL A 44 0.96 -19.61 13.39
CA VAL A 44 2.39 -19.31 13.37
C VAL A 44 2.74 -18.19 14.38
N SER A 45 3.96 -18.23 14.93
CA SER A 45 4.44 -17.19 15.86
C SER A 45 4.74 -15.87 15.16
N GLY A 46 5.32 -15.92 13.96
CA GLY A 46 5.60 -14.78 13.08
C GLY A 46 4.39 -14.34 12.27
N GLY A 47 4.65 -13.76 11.09
CA GLY A 47 3.60 -13.29 10.18
C GLY A 47 2.76 -12.14 10.75
N LEU A 48 3.35 -11.33 11.65
CA LEU A 48 2.70 -10.15 12.21
C LEU A 48 2.32 -9.19 11.07
N SER A 49 1.12 -8.67 11.13
CA SER A 49 0.69 -7.60 10.23
C SER A 49 1.35 -6.29 10.65
N THR A 50 1.79 -5.51 9.67
CA THR A 50 2.39 -4.20 9.89
C THR A 50 1.58 -3.12 9.19
N LEU A 51 1.45 -1.96 9.81
CA LEU A 51 0.80 -0.79 9.23
C LEU A 51 1.65 0.46 9.42
N VAL A 52 1.62 1.32 8.41
CA VAL A 52 2.25 2.65 8.42
C VAL A 52 1.27 3.67 7.86
N ASP A 53 1.07 4.78 8.56
CA ASP A 53 0.29 5.91 8.04
C ASP A 53 1.12 6.68 7.01
N GLY A 54 0.82 6.46 5.73
CA GLY A 54 1.52 7.09 4.61
C GLY A 54 1.40 8.60 4.60
N PHE A 55 0.27 9.16 5.05
CA PHE A 55 0.08 10.62 5.12
C PHE A 55 0.94 11.23 6.22
N THR A 56 1.02 10.61 7.39
CA THR A 56 1.91 11.06 8.47
C THR A 56 3.39 11.03 8.05
N VAL A 57 3.81 9.98 7.35
CA VAL A 57 5.17 9.88 6.81
C VAL A 57 5.41 10.92 5.71
N THR A 58 4.42 11.17 4.85
CA THR A 58 4.51 12.18 3.80
C THR A 58 4.63 13.59 4.39
N GLU A 59 3.87 13.89 5.45
CA GLU A 59 3.99 15.16 6.16
C GLU A 59 5.39 15.33 6.79
N LYS A 60 5.93 14.28 7.38
CA LYS A 60 7.33 14.29 7.87
C LYS A 60 8.33 14.54 6.76
N LEU A 61 8.15 13.90 5.59
CA LEU A 61 9.01 14.13 4.43
C LEU A 61 8.92 15.57 3.93
N LYS A 62 7.69 16.13 3.86
CA LYS A 62 7.42 17.51 3.45
C LYS A 62 8.16 18.53 4.33
N ASN A 63 8.12 18.30 5.64
CA ASN A 63 8.73 19.22 6.62
C ASN A 63 10.25 19.11 6.66
N ASP A 64 10.81 17.90 6.62
CA ASP A 64 12.25 17.69 6.81
C ASP A 64 13.03 17.71 5.48
N TYR A 65 12.38 17.32 4.38
CA TYR A 65 13.01 17.14 3.05
C TYR A 65 12.12 17.70 1.94
N PRO A 66 11.85 19.02 1.90
CA PRO A 66 10.88 19.63 0.99
C PRO A 66 11.16 19.37 -0.50
N ASN A 67 12.44 19.29 -0.89
CA ASN A 67 12.80 18.96 -2.29
C ASN A 67 12.46 17.52 -2.64
N TYR A 68 12.58 16.58 -1.69
CA TYR A 68 12.19 15.18 -1.90
C TYR A 68 10.66 15.05 -1.98
N TYR A 69 9.95 15.73 -1.10
CA TYR A 69 8.49 15.80 -1.18
C TYR A 69 8.04 16.33 -2.54
N LYS A 70 8.58 17.47 -2.96
CA LYS A 70 8.23 18.12 -4.22
C LYS A 70 8.39 17.17 -5.40
N ILE A 71 9.56 16.54 -5.56
CA ILE A 71 9.80 15.67 -6.72
C ILE A 71 8.88 14.43 -6.72
N LEU A 72 8.51 13.88 -5.55
CA LEU A 72 7.59 12.74 -5.45
C LEU A 72 6.11 13.11 -5.70
N THR A 73 5.76 14.41 -5.63
CA THR A 73 4.43 14.94 -6.00
C THR A 73 4.35 15.42 -7.44
N GLU A 74 5.47 15.57 -8.15
CA GLU A 74 5.51 16.13 -9.51
C GLU A 74 5.80 15.08 -10.58
N ILE A 75 6.62 14.08 -10.25
CA ILE A 75 7.06 13.08 -11.23
C ILE A 75 6.13 11.88 -11.24
N LYS A 76 5.49 11.66 -12.39
CA LYS A 76 4.74 10.44 -12.66
C LYS A 76 5.70 9.30 -12.98
N VAL A 77 5.52 8.19 -12.28
CA VAL A 77 6.18 6.93 -12.59
C VAL A 77 5.16 5.93 -13.10
N LYS A 78 5.61 4.95 -13.85
CA LYS A 78 4.75 3.87 -14.29
C LYS A 78 4.70 2.78 -13.22
N PHE A 79 3.51 2.53 -12.70
CA PHE A 79 3.23 1.32 -11.95
C PHE A 79 2.76 0.24 -12.89
N GLN A 80 3.34 -0.95 -12.83
CA GLN A 80 3.02 -2.03 -13.75
C GLN A 80 2.98 -3.39 -13.06
N PHE A 81 1.99 -4.17 -13.44
CA PHE A 81 1.86 -5.59 -13.09
C PHE A 81 1.71 -6.41 -14.37
N ILE A 82 2.47 -7.48 -14.47
CA ILE A 82 2.44 -8.40 -15.61
C ILE A 82 2.28 -9.82 -15.08
N ASP A 83 1.30 -10.54 -15.59
CA ASP A 83 1.19 -11.98 -15.45
C ASP A 83 0.95 -12.66 -16.81
N ASN A 84 0.69 -13.96 -16.82
CA ASN A 84 0.51 -14.74 -18.06
C ASN A 84 -0.73 -14.36 -18.88
N SER A 85 -1.66 -13.61 -18.30
CA SER A 85 -2.96 -13.32 -18.89
C SER A 85 -3.25 -11.83 -19.04
N VAL A 86 -2.55 -10.96 -18.30
CA VAL A 86 -2.85 -9.53 -18.28
C VAL A 86 -1.61 -8.68 -18.01
N VAL A 87 -1.61 -7.50 -18.62
CA VAL A 87 -0.72 -6.38 -18.28
C VAL A 87 -1.59 -5.24 -17.79
N LEU A 88 -1.37 -4.80 -16.55
CA LEU A 88 -2.02 -3.65 -15.96
C LEU A 88 -0.98 -2.58 -15.68
N GLU A 89 -1.25 -1.35 -16.11
CA GLU A 89 -0.34 -0.23 -15.85
C GLU A 89 -1.10 1.08 -15.67
N ASP A 90 -0.53 1.94 -14.85
CA ASP A 90 -0.99 3.33 -14.67
C ASP A 90 0.20 4.24 -14.38
N TRP A 91 0.10 5.50 -14.86
CA TRP A 91 1.11 6.53 -14.64
C TRP A 91 0.60 7.50 -13.57
N ALA A 92 1.31 7.56 -12.47
CA ALA A 92 0.93 8.43 -11.36
C ALA A 92 2.13 8.90 -10.55
N GLU A 93 1.94 9.97 -9.82
CA GLU A 93 2.86 10.42 -8.78
C GLU A 93 2.83 9.44 -7.60
N MET A 94 3.97 9.29 -6.91
CA MET A 94 4.03 8.48 -5.70
C MET A 94 3.20 9.09 -4.56
N ILE A 95 3.17 10.41 -4.49
CA ILE A 95 2.35 11.20 -3.56
C ILE A 95 1.37 12.01 -4.41
N GLN A 96 0.10 11.69 -4.34
CA GLN A 96 -0.94 12.42 -5.06
C GLN A 96 -1.64 13.41 -4.14
N LEU A 97 -1.83 14.61 -4.66
CA LEU A 97 -2.59 15.66 -4.02
C LEU A 97 -3.94 15.84 -4.73
N ASP A 98 -4.91 16.34 -4.03
CA ASP A 98 -6.16 16.79 -4.62
C ASP A 98 -6.03 18.22 -5.18
N GLU A 99 -7.12 18.78 -5.71
CA GLU A 99 -7.20 20.13 -6.28
C GLU A 99 -6.93 21.26 -5.27
N ASN A 100 -7.05 20.97 -3.96
CA ASN A 100 -6.78 21.91 -2.89
C ASN A 100 -5.33 21.80 -2.37
N GLY A 101 -4.57 20.82 -2.84
CA GLY A 101 -3.22 20.52 -2.36
C GLY A 101 -3.18 19.63 -1.12
N ASP A 102 -4.31 19.04 -0.73
CA ASP A 102 -4.39 18.07 0.37
C ASP A 102 -3.98 16.67 -0.10
N PHE A 103 -3.51 15.82 0.84
CA PHE A 103 -3.12 14.46 0.50
C PHE A 103 -4.33 13.64 0.06
N LYS A 104 -4.27 13.17 -1.19
CA LYS A 104 -5.30 12.33 -1.78
C LYS A 104 -4.95 10.85 -1.67
N GLN A 105 -3.71 10.49 -2.00
CA GLN A 105 -3.26 9.12 -2.06
C GLN A 105 -1.75 9.02 -2.02
N VAL A 106 -1.22 7.95 -1.41
CA VAL A 106 0.14 7.48 -1.63
C VAL A 106 0.10 6.17 -2.43
N ARG A 107 0.99 6.07 -3.42
CA ARG A 107 1.22 4.84 -4.20
C ARG A 107 2.66 4.42 -3.98
N PHE A 108 2.87 3.35 -3.25
CA PHE A 108 4.21 2.85 -2.99
C PHE A 108 4.27 1.33 -3.10
N SER A 109 5.16 0.88 -3.95
CA SER A 109 5.55 -0.52 -4.01
C SER A 109 7.06 -0.60 -4.23
N PRO A 110 7.80 -1.39 -3.45
CA PRO A 110 9.24 -1.52 -3.65
C PRO A 110 9.62 -2.22 -4.97
N ARG A 111 8.66 -2.75 -5.73
CA ARG A 111 8.91 -3.64 -6.88
C ARG A 111 8.19 -3.29 -8.17
N LEU A 112 7.16 -2.44 -8.13
CA LEU A 112 6.22 -2.28 -9.25
C LEU A 112 6.26 -0.89 -9.88
N ASP A 113 7.18 -0.03 -9.47
CA ASP A 113 7.36 1.31 -10.01
C ASP A 113 8.56 1.39 -10.97
N PHE A 114 8.33 2.03 -12.12
CA PHE A 114 9.32 2.22 -13.18
C PHE A 114 9.50 3.71 -13.42
N VAL A 115 10.70 4.20 -13.13
CA VAL A 115 11.03 5.62 -13.24
C VAL A 115 11.25 5.97 -14.71
N PRO A 116 10.63 7.03 -15.26
CA PRO A 116 10.83 7.45 -16.65
C PRO A 116 12.24 8.02 -16.86
N LEU A 117 12.65 8.07 -18.11
CA LEU A 117 13.87 8.80 -18.51
C LEU A 117 13.67 10.29 -18.22
N MET A 118 14.66 10.90 -17.60
CA MET A 118 14.71 12.31 -17.28
C MET A 118 16.16 12.79 -17.18
N ASP A 119 16.38 14.10 -17.06
CA ASP A 119 17.70 14.66 -16.83
C ASP A 119 18.35 14.05 -15.58
N ARG A 120 19.67 13.89 -15.63
CA ARG A 120 20.45 13.21 -14.58
C ARG A 120 20.20 13.77 -13.18
N ASP A 121 20.21 15.10 -13.04
CA ASP A 121 20.05 15.74 -11.74
C ASP A 121 18.64 15.45 -11.13
N LYS A 122 17.62 15.44 -11.99
CA LYS A 122 16.25 15.05 -11.57
C LYS A 122 16.16 13.58 -11.21
N LEU A 123 16.84 12.71 -11.99
CA LEU A 123 16.86 11.28 -11.74
C LEU A 123 17.54 10.96 -10.40
N ASP A 124 18.70 11.56 -10.14
CA ASP A 124 19.43 11.38 -8.89
C ASP A 124 18.60 11.88 -7.69
N LEU A 125 17.95 13.04 -7.82
CA LEU A 125 17.07 13.58 -6.80
C LEU A 125 15.85 12.67 -6.57
N TYR A 126 15.23 12.16 -7.64
CA TYR A 126 14.09 11.25 -7.53
C TYR A 126 14.46 9.96 -6.77
N TYR A 127 15.57 9.31 -7.13
CA TYR A 127 16.02 8.10 -6.43
C TYR A 127 16.42 8.36 -4.99
N ALA A 128 17.03 9.50 -4.68
CA ALA A 128 17.32 9.91 -3.30
C ALA A 128 16.02 10.10 -2.49
N ALA A 129 15.03 10.76 -3.07
CA ALA A 129 13.71 10.96 -2.46
C ALA A 129 12.96 9.64 -2.25
N ARG A 130 12.94 8.77 -3.27
CA ARG A 130 12.34 7.43 -3.20
C ARG A 130 12.99 6.56 -2.13
N LYS A 131 14.32 6.60 -2.03
CA LYS A 131 15.06 5.91 -0.97
C LYS A 131 14.67 6.46 0.40
N LYS A 132 14.64 7.79 0.56
CA LYS A 132 14.32 8.43 1.83
C LYS A 132 12.90 8.09 2.32
N ILE A 133 11.89 8.17 1.45
CA ILE A 133 10.53 7.81 1.85
C ILE A 133 10.41 6.32 2.19
N SER A 134 11.11 5.45 1.47
CA SER A 134 11.18 4.02 1.79
C SER A 134 11.81 3.77 3.17
N GLU A 135 12.89 4.47 3.53
CA GLU A 135 13.50 4.40 4.86
C GLU A 135 12.51 4.83 5.95
N LEU A 136 11.74 5.88 5.71
CA LEU A 136 10.73 6.36 6.66
C LEU A 136 9.59 5.34 6.83
N TYR A 137 9.09 4.75 5.73
CA TYR A 137 8.06 3.71 5.79
C TYR A 137 8.52 2.44 6.52
N ASN A 138 9.81 2.12 6.49
CA ASN A 138 10.39 0.98 7.19
C ASN A 138 10.85 1.30 8.62
N SER A 139 10.73 2.55 9.06
CA SER A 139 11.14 2.97 10.41
C SER A 139 10.17 2.48 11.47
N ASP A 140 10.68 1.91 12.55
CA ASP A 140 9.89 1.49 13.71
C ASP A 140 9.14 2.66 14.37
N LYS A 141 9.57 3.90 14.13
CA LYS A 141 8.90 5.11 14.62
C LYS A 141 7.48 5.28 14.04
N PHE A 142 7.27 4.83 12.79
CA PHE A 142 6.01 5.02 12.05
C PHE A 142 5.23 3.73 11.84
N ARG A 143 5.82 2.59 12.22
CA ARG A 143 5.27 1.27 11.99
C ARG A 143 4.68 0.71 13.27
N ILE A 144 3.46 0.18 13.18
CA ILE A 144 2.87 -0.66 14.20
C ILE A 144 2.87 -2.11 13.72
N GLU A 145 3.03 -3.04 14.67
CA GLU A 145 3.00 -4.48 14.42
C GLU A 145 1.99 -5.13 15.35
N PHE A 146 1.21 -6.06 14.81
CA PHE A 146 0.22 -6.80 15.59
C PHE A 146 -0.09 -8.15 14.94
N LYS A 147 -0.54 -9.09 15.74
CA LYS A 147 -1.00 -10.40 15.29
C LYS A 147 -2.51 -10.33 15.04
N LEU A 148 -2.94 -10.76 13.85
CA LEU A 148 -4.35 -11.04 13.60
C LEU A 148 -4.66 -12.45 14.12
N LEU A 149 -5.66 -12.55 14.98
CA LEU A 149 -6.16 -13.81 15.50
C LEU A 149 -7.33 -14.34 14.62
N PRO A 150 -7.62 -15.64 14.63
CA PRO A 150 -8.79 -16.17 13.92
C PRO A 150 -10.07 -15.43 14.33
N GLY A 151 -10.81 -14.93 13.32
CA GLY A 151 -12.00 -14.09 13.50
C GLY A 151 -11.74 -12.58 13.42
N ASP A 152 -10.49 -12.10 13.55
CA ASP A 152 -10.18 -10.68 13.38
C ASP A 152 -10.36 -10.22 11.94
N LEU A 153 -10.91 -9.02 11.79
CA LEU A 153 -11.02 -8.32 10.51
C LEU A 153 -10.24 -7.01 10.57
N LEU A 154 -9.16 -6.91 9.81
CA LEU A 154 -8.48 -5.64 9.53
C LEU A 154 -9.16 -4.95 8.36
N MET A 155 -9.60 -3.71 8.56
CA MET A 155 -10.11 -2.83 7.52
C MET A 155 -9.24 -1.58 7.45
N MET A 156 -8.76 -1.23 6.27
CA MET A 156 -7.83 -0.11 6.07
C MET A 156 -8.09 0.64 4.77
N ASP A 157 -7.78 1.93 4.79
CA ASP A 157 -7.74 2.78 3.60
C ASP A 157 -6.41 2.58 2.87
N ASN A 158 -6.43 1.86 1.75
CA ASN A 158 -5.26 1.55 0.93
C ASN A 158 -4.71 2.79 0.17
N HIS A 159 -5.44 3.90 0.13
CA HIS A 159 -4.94 5.16 -0.41
C HIS A 159 -4.06 5.91 0.60
N ARG A 160 -4.20 5.61 1.88
CA ARG A 160 -3.48 6.24 2.98
C ARG A 160 -2.49 5.33 3.68
N LEU A 161 -2.90 4.09 3.98
CA LEU A 161 -2.12 3.17 4.80
C LEU A 161 -1.28 2.24 3.92
N LEU A 162 0.01 2.14 4.27
CA LEU A 162 0.85 1.07 3.79
C LEU A 162 0.74 -0.09 4.76
N HIS A 163 0.70 -1.29 4.22
CA HIS A 163 0.67 -2.50 5.02
C HIS A 163 1.79 -3.45 4.61
N GLY A 164 2.09 -4.38 5.49
CA GLY A 164 3.11 -5.37 5.27
C GLY A 164 2.95 -6.54 6.23
N ARG A 165 3.98 -7.36 6.29
CA ARG A 165 3.96 -8.55 7.11
C ARG A 165 5.39 -8.96 7.45
N THR A 166 5.63 -9.38 8.69
CA THR A 166 6.89 -10.04 9.06
C THR A 166 6.96 -11.45 8.47
N THR A 167 8.17 -12.02 8.45
CA THR A 167 8.34 -13.43 8.05
C THR A 167 7.63 -14.38 9.01
N PHE A 168 7.35 -15.59 8.57
CA PHE A 168 6.85 -16.67 9.41
C PHE A 168 7.36 -18.04 8.93
N ASP A 169 7.39 -19.02 9.84
CA ASP A 169 7.75 -20.40 9.51
C ASP A 169 6.49 -21.20 9.21
N THR A 170 6.43 -21.79 8.02
CA THR A 170 5.30 -22.63 7.59
C THR A 170 5.25 -23.98 8.30
N ASN A 171 6.31 -24.37 9.00
CA ASN A 171 6.34 -25.60 9.79
C ASN A 171 5.64 -25.45 11.16
N GLU A 172 5.41 -24.22 11.63
CA GLU A 172 4.70 -23.97 12.88
C GLU A 172 3.18 -24.16 12.79
N GLY A 173 2.63 -24.16 11.57
CA GLY A 173 1.20 -24.33 11.38
C GLY A 173 0.66 -23.53 10.19
N LYS A 174 -0.65 -23.34 10.16
CA LYS A 174 -1.35 -22.68 9.07
C LYS A 174 -1.47 -21.18 9.33
N ARG A 175 -1.34 -20.40 8.23
CA ARG A 175 -1.69 -19.00 8.18
C ARG A 175 -2.53 -18.75 6.94
N PHE A 176 -3.80 -18.40 7.17
CA PHE A 176 -4.77 -18.16 6.10
C PHE A 176 -5.60 -16.92 6.39
N LEU A 177 -5.51 -15.91 5.52
CA LEU A 177 -6.36 -14.75 5.51
C LEU A 177 -7.16 -14.70 4.21
N GLN A 178 -8.36 -14.13 4.27
CA GLN A 178 -9.14 -13.75 3.10
C GLN A 178 -9.20 -12.25 2.98
N GLY A 179 -9.02 -11.72 1.76
CA GLY A 179 -9.08 -10.30 1.48
C GLY A 179 -10.10 -9.94 0.42
N CYS A 180 -10.60 -8.71 0.51
CA CYS A 180 -11.38 -8.06 -0.54
C CYS A 180 -11.07 -6.57 -0.58
N TYR A 181 -11.49 -5.93 -1.67
CA TYR A 181 -11.41 -4.48 -1.85
C TYR A 181 -12.81 -3.93 -2.08
N ILE A 182 -13.03 -2.69 -1.63
CA ILE A 182 -14.23 -1.89 -1.89
C ILE A 182 -13.77 -0.56 -2.45
N ASP A 183 -14.41 -0.13 -3.54
CA ASP A 183 -14.10 1.15 -4.18
C ASP A 183 -14.73 2.33 -3.45
N TYR A 184 -14.11 3.51 -3.55
CA TYR A 184 -14.59 4.73 -2.87
C TYR A 184 -15.98 5.14 -3.31
N ASP A 185 -16.27 5.09 -4.60
CA ASP A 185 -17.55 5.51 -5.15
C ASP A 185 -18.73 4.74 -4.54
N SER A 186 -18.56 3.43 -4.30
CA SER A 186 -19.56 2.60 -3.62
C SER A 186 -19.80 3.08 -2.19
N THR A 187 -18.73 3.39 -1.46
CA THR A 187 -18.78 3.82 -0.06
C THR A 187 -19.32 5.24 0.06
N GLU A 188 -18.77 6.17 -0.70
CA GLU A 188 -19.23 7.56 -0.73
C GLU A 188 -20.65 7.69 -1.25
N GLY A 189 -20.99 6.96 -2.31
CA GLY A 189 -22.33 6.94 -2.87
C GLY A 189 -23.36 6.50 -1.84
N LYS A 190 -23.02 5.47 -1.05
CA LYS A 190 -23.87 5.02 0.06
C LYS A 190 -24.00 6.09 1.16
N LEU A 191 -22.89 6.73 1.53
CA LEU A 191 -22.90 7.81 2.52
C LEU A 191 -23.76 9.00 2.04
N LYS A 192 -23.56 9.45 0.79
CA LYS A 192 -24.36 10.53 0.19
C LYS A 192 -25.85 10.18 0.15
N HIS A 193 -26.17 8.93 -0.20
CA HIS A 193 -27.56 8.45 -0.17
C HIS A 193 -28.16 8.50 1.25
N LEU A 194 -27.44 8.03 2.25
CA LEU A 194 -27.90 8.02 3.65
C LEU A 194 -28.06 9.44 4.20
N LYS A 195 -27.09 10.33 3.94
CA LYS A 195 -27.21 11.76 4.31
C LYS A 195 -28.48 12.39 3.72
N ARG A 196 -28.72 12.15 2.43
CA ARG A 196 -29.92 12.67 1.74
C ARG A 196 -31.21 12.07 2.29
N LYS A 197 -31.20 10.76 2.62
CA LYS A 197 -32.39 10.07 3.16
C LYS A 197 -32.78 10.54 4.56
N PHE A 198 -31.80 10.85 5.40
CA PHE A 198 -32.01 11.20 6.80
C PHE A 198 -31.79 12.69 7.12
N ASN A 199 -31.54 13.54 6.11
CA ASN A 199 -31.38 15.00 6.21
C ASN A 199 -30.26 15.44 7.19
N PHE A 200 -29.07 14.82 7.14
CA PHE A 200 -27.89 15.26 7.90
C PHE A 200 -26.60 15.29 7.07
#